data_9a7d38da1fab713a328f4e9677a3a0a7
#
_entry.id   9a7d38da1fab713a328f4e9677a3a0a7
#
_cell.length_a   1.000
_cell.length_b   1.000
_cell.length_c   1.000
_cell.angle_alpha   90.00
_cell.angle_beta   90.00
_cell.angle_gamma   90.00
#
_symmetry.space_group_name_H-M   'P 1'
#
loop_
_entity.id
_entity.type
_entity.pdbx_description
1 polymer ?
#
loop_
_entity_poly.entity_id
_entity_poly.type
_entity_poly.pdbx_seq_one_letter_code
_entity_poly.pdbx_strand_id
1 'polypeptide(L)'
;MEPSSMIIEKLKSFEGLRLVAYKPVQSEKYWTIGYGHYGADVTEGMKITREEADKLFLNDLERFVCYVNNLGRSWKQEQFDALLSFCYNCGPGNLEKLCKDRDAYEIGEKMLLYVKDASGKTLPGLVSRRKWEHDLFLSGIGEDYIVTASSLNIRAEAGTDKQIVGSYGQGERIKVLETWHKTSNGWVSASYTMRG
;
A
#
# COMPACT_ATOMS: atom_id res chain seq x y z
N MET A 1 -6.73 12.57 6.04
CA MET A 1 -7.54 11.63 5.22
C MET A 1 -8.08 10.54 6.12
N GLU A 2 -9.15 9.89 5.70
CA GLU A 2 -9.78 8.77 6.41
C GLU A 2 -9.60 7.48 5.62
N PRO A 3 -9.55 6.31 6.27
CA PRO A 3 -9.46 5.01 5.61
C PRO A 3 -10.74 4.73 4.79
N SER A 4 -10.60 4.18 3.60
CA SER A 4 -11.74 3.70 2.84
C SER A 4 -12.34 2.44 3.46
N SER A 5 -13.61 2.13 3.15
CA SER A 5 -14.23 0.87 3.57
C SER A 5 -13.47 -0.35 3.04
N MET A 6 -12.90 -0.25 1.85
CA MET A 6 -12.08 -1.31 1.23
C MET A 6 -10.87 -1.64 2.07
N ILE A 7 -10.10 -0.64 2.55
CA ILE A 7 -8.90 -0.91 3.35
C ILE A 7 -9.25 -1.47 4.73
N ILE A 8 -10.33 -1.00 5.36
CA ILE A 8 -10.81 -1.52 6.65
C ILE A 8 -11.08 -3.03 6.53
N GLU A 9 -11.86 -3.45 5.54
CA GLU A 9 -12.17 -4.87 5.33
C GLU A 9 -10.93 -5.68 4.94
N LYS A 10 -10.04 -5.10 4.15
CA LYS A 10 -8.79 -5.76 3.74
C LYS A 10 -7.86 -6.00 4.94
N LEU A 11 -7.68 -5.01 5.82
CA LEU A 11 -6.89 -5.16 7.03
C LEU A 11 -7.47 -6.24 7.94
N LYS A 12 -8.79 -6.22 8.19
CA LYS A 12 -9.46 -7.27 8.95
C LYS A 12 -9.21 -8.66 8.37
N SER A 13 -9.17 -8.79 7.02
CA SER A 13 -8.88 -10.06 6.35
C SER A 13 -7.44 -10.54 6.55
N PHE A 14 -6.49 -9.62 6.69
CA PHE A 14 -5.08 -9.96 6.95
C PHE A 14 -4.85 -10.40 8.40
N GLU A 15 -5.52 -9.76 9.34
CA GLU A 15 -5.29 -10.01 10.77
C GLU A 15 -6.08 -11.23 11.28
N GLY A 16 -7.23 -11.53 10.66
CA GLY A 16 -8.14 -12.57 11.11
C GLY A 16 -8.90 -12.17 12.38
N LEU A 17 -9.99 -12.89 12.69
CA LEU A 17 -10.87 -12.59 13.82
C LEU A 17 -10.80 -13.69 14.89
N ARG A 18 -10.54 -13.27 16.13
CA ARG A 18 -10.66 -14.15 17.31
C ARG A 18 -11.55 -13.50 18.38
N LEU A 19 -12.69 -14.10 18.62
CA LEU A 19 -13.69 -13.60 19.56
C LEU A 19 -13.44 -14.04 21.02
N VAL A 20 -12.40 -14.84 21.25
CA VAL A 20 -11.97 -15.27 22.59
C VAL A 20 -10.51 -14.86 22.75
N ALA A 21 -10.20 -14.28 23.91
CA ALA A 21 -8.85 -13.85 24.24
C ALA A 21 -7.84 -15.01 24.16
N TYR A 22 -6.67 -14.75 23.60
CA TYR A 22 -5.59 -15.73 23.43
C TYR A 22 -4.23 -15.08 23.64
N LYS A 23 -3.20 -15.89 23.83
CA LYS A 23 -1.81 -15.46 23.83
C LYS A 23 -1.10 -16.11 22.66
N PRO A 24 -0.61 -15.37 21.64
CA PRO A 24 0.22 -15.92 20.57
C PRO A 24 1.48 -16.59 21.11
N VAL A 25 2.10 -15.98 22.12
CA VAL A 25 3.26 -16.51 22.85
C VAL A 25 2.98 -16.44 24.34
N GLN A 26 3.22 -17.51 25.07
CA GLN A 26 2.92 -17.61 26.51
C GLN A 26 3.64 -16.56 27.36
N SER A 27 4.81 -16.07 26.91
CA SER A 27 5.58 -15.03 27.60
C SER A 27 5.03 -13.61 27.43
N GLU A 28 4.01 -13.41 26.60
CA GLU A 28 3.42 -12.08 26.42
C GLU A 28 2.75 -11.58 27.70
N LYS A 29 2.94 -10.27 27.98
CA LYS A 29 2.43 -9.64 29.18
C LYS A 29 0.90 -9.59 29.18
N TYR A 30 0.29 -9.25 28.04
CA TYR A 30 -1.15 -9.08 27.90
C TYR A 30 -1.75 -10.14 26.98
N TRP A 31 -3.06 -10.20 26.98
CA TRP A 31 -3.85 -11.04 26.08
C TRP A 31 -4.18 -10.29 24.79
N THR A 32 -4.51 -11.04 23.76
CA THR A 32 -4.91 -10.53 22.44
C THR A 32 -6.33 -10.98 22.14
N ILE A 33 -7.15 -10.11 21.51
CA ILE A 33 -8.53 -10.42 21.11
C ILE A 33 -8.91 -9.67 19.83
N GLY A 34 -10.01 -10.04 19.20
CA GLY A 34 -10.54 -9.37 18.00
C GLY A 34 -9.61 -9.55 16.79
N TYR A 35 -9.27 -8.47 16.14
CA TYR A 35 -8.34 -8.38 15.00
C TYR A 35 -6.92 -8.04 15.43
N GLY A 36 -6.47 -8.59 16.54
CA GLY A 36 -5.12 -8.36 17.06
C GLY A 36 -5.03 -7.26 18.11
N HIS A 37 -6.14 -6.83 18.69
CA HIS A 37 -6.11 -5.90 19.81
C HIS A 37 -5.38 -6.51 21.01
N TYR A 38 -4.31 -5.88 21.47
CA TYR A 38 -3.41 -6.31 22.54
C TYR A 38 -3.32 -5.23 23.60
N GLY A 39 -3.73 -5.53 24.81
CA GLY A 39 -3.74 -4.51 25.87
C GLY A 39 -4.00 -5.06 27.28
N ALA A 40 -3.82 -4.20 28.28
CA ALA A 40 -4.10 -4.51 29.69
C ALA A 40 -5.60 -4.67 29.98
N ASP A 41 -6.45 -4.22 29.09
CA ASP A 41 -7.91 -4.32 29.11
C ASP A 41 -8.40 -5.69 28.63
N VAL A 42 -7.54 -6.51 28.03
CA VAL A 42 -7.86 -7.88 27.61
C VAL A 42 -7.45 -8.87 28.69
N THR A 43 -8.41 -9.60 29.23
CA THR A 43 -8.19 -10.57 30.30
C THR A 43 -8.37 -12.00 29.83
N GLU A 44 -7.82 -12.96 30.58
CA GLU A 44 -7.99 -14.38 30.30
C GLU A 44 -9.47 -14.78 30.23
N GLY A 45 -9.82 -15.55 29.20
CA GLY A 45 -11.20 -16.01 29.00
C GLY A 45 -12.18 -14.95 28.52
N MET A 46 -11.75 -13.70 28.31
CA MET A 46 -12.59 -12.64 27.76
C MET A 46 -13.17 -13.06 26.42
N LYS A 47 -14.44 -12.75 26.21
CA LYS A 47 -15.17 -12.99 24.95
C LYS A 47 -15.83 -11.70 24.50
N ILE A 48 -15.78 -11.45 23.21
CA ILE A 48 -16.42 -10.28 22.59
C ILE A 48 -17.27 -10.69 21.39
N THR A 49 -18.20 -9.86 21.01
CA THR A 49 -18.97 -9.98 19.76
C THR A 49 -18.14 -9.49 18.58
N ARG A 50 -18.60 -9.74 17.35
CA ARG A 50 -18.00 -9.20 16.14
C ARG A 50 -18.05 -7.66 16.14
N GLU A 51 -19.16 -7.09 16.54
CA GLU A 51 -19.38 -5.64 16.62
C GLU A 51 -18.40 -4.97 17.61
N GLU A 52 -18.13 -5.63 18.74
CA GLU A 52 -17.12 -5.16 19.69
C GLU A 52 -15.71 -5.27 19.13
N ALA A 53 -15.38 -6.37 18.43
CA ALA A 53 -14.12 -6.53 17.75
C ALA A 53 -13.90 -5.45 16.66
N ASP A 54 -14.96 -5.11 15.90
CA ASP A 54 -14.93 -4.07 14.90
C ASP A 54 -14.65 -2.68 15.51
N LYS A 55 -15.26 -2.38 16.64
CA LYS A 55 -15.00 -1.13 17.38
C LYS A 55 -13.57 -1.05 17.90
N LEU A 56 -13.06 -2.12 18.52
CA LEU A 56 -11.68 -2.19 19.01
C LEU A 56 -10.70 -1.97 17.84
N PHE A 57 -10.93 -2.65 16.69
CA PHE A 57 -10.11 -2.52 15.52
C PHE A 57 -10.07 -1.07 14.99
N LEU A 58 -11.21 -0.39 14.88
CA LEU A 58 -11.28 0.99 14.42
C LEU A 58 -10.54 1.94 15.36
N ASN A 59 -10.72 1.78 16.68
CA ASN A 59 -9.98 2.57 17.68
C ASN A 59 -8.46 2.35 17.57
N ASP A 60 -8.01 1.09 17.40
CA ASP A 60 -6.60 0.79 17.21
C ASP A 60 -6.05 1.39 15.91
N LEU A 61 -6.88 1.44 14.85
CA LEU A 61 -6.49 1.96 13.55
C LEU A 61 -6.24 3.47 13.58
N GLU A 62 -6.94 4.24 14.42
CA GLU A 62 -6.84 5.71 14.48
C GLU A 62 -5.39 6.19 14.65
N ARG A 63 -4.59 5.53 15.48
CA ARG A 63 -3.18 5.89 15.67
C ARG A 63 -2.35 5.74 14.40
N PHE A 64 -2.64 4.73 13.57
CA PHE A 64 -1.94 4.51 12.31
C PHE A 64 -2.39 5.51 11.24
N VAL A 65 -3.67 5.88 11.24
CA VAL A 65 -4.22 6.99 10.43
C VAL A 65 -3.47 8.29 10.73
N CYS A 66 -3.24 8.60 12.01
CA CYS A 66 -2.47 9.76 12.42
C CYS A 66 -1.02 9.72 11.88
N TYR A 67 -0.34 8.58 11.92
CA TYR A 67 1.02 8.48 11.39
C TYR A 67 1.09 8.74 9.89
N VAL A 68 0.15 8.21 9.09
CA VAL A 68 0.12 8.46 7.64
C VAL A 68 -0.20 9.91 7.33
N ASN A 69 -1.18 10.51 8.03
CA ASN A 69 -1.53 11.91 7.86
C ASN A 69 -0.37 12.87 8.23
N ASN A 70 0.45 12.50 9.19
CA ASN A 70 1.59 13.29 9.66
C ASN A 70 2.84 13.21 8.76
N LEU A 71 2.81 12.45 7.67
CA LEU A 71 3.93 12.45 6.70
C LEU A 71 4.11 13.79 5.97
N GLY A 72 3.18 14.74 6.12
CA GLY A 72 3.28 16.09 5.55
C GLY A 72 3.20 16.13 4.02
N ARG A 73 2.58 15.13 3.40
CA ARG A 73 2.41 14.99 1.94
C ARG A 73 0.94 14.78 1.61
N SER A 74 0.54 15.23 0.43
CA SER A 74 -0.80 14.93 -0.12
C SER A 74 -0.78 13.58 -0.82
N TRP A 75 -1.72 12.73 -0.48
CA TRP A 75 -1.89 11.40 -1.05
C TRP A 75 -3.23 11.28 -1.78
N LYS A 76 -3.31 10.46 -2.81
CA LYS A 76 -4.59 9.95 -3.31
C LYS A 76 -5.11 8.87 -2.35
N GLN A 77 -6.39 8.51 -2.43
CA GLN A 77 -7.00 7.55 -1.50
C GLN A 77 -6.30 6.19 -1.54
N GLU A 78 -5.96 5.71 -2.73
CA GLU A 78 -5.27 4.43 -2.93
C GLU A 78 -3.88 4.43 -2.29
N GLN A 79 -3.16 5.55 -2.38
CA GLN A 79 -1.85 5.72 -1.77
C GLN A 79 -1.95 5.75 -0.25
N PHE A 80 -2.92 6.51 0.26
CA PHE A 80 -3.19 6.58 1.70
C PHE A 80 -3.52 5.21 2.27
N ASP A 81 -4.43 4.47 1.64
CA ASP A 81 -4.86 3.15 2.09
C ASP A 81 -3.71 2.13 2.07
N ALA A 82 -2.88 2.14 1.03
CA ALA A 82 -1.70 1.28 0.94
C ALA A 82 -0.67 1.59 2.04
N LEU A 83 -0.39 2.89 2.28
CA LEU A 83 0.51 3.33 3.36
C LEU A 83 -0.05 3.00 4.73
N LEU A 84 -1.37 3.09 4.93
CA LEU A 84 -2.04 2.69 6.16
C LEU A 84 -1.86 1.19 6.43
N SER A 85 -2.08 0.34 5.41
CA SER A 85 -1.80 -1.10 5.52
C SER A 85 -0.34 -1.40 5.84
N PHE A 86 0.57 -0.72 5.16
CA PHE A 86 2.00 -0.84 5.43
C PHE A 86 2.35 -0.43 6.86
N CYS A 87 1.86 0.73 7.31
CA CYS A 87 2.11 1.24 8.66
C CYS A 87 1.55 0.32 9.74
N TYR A 88 0.35 -0.22 9.53
CA TYR A 88 -0.28 -1.15 10.45
C TYR A 88 0.57 -2.41 10.67
N ASN A 89 1.18 -2.94 9.60
CA ASN A 89 1.99 -4.16 9.65
C ASN A 89 3.46 -3.92 10.05
N CYS A 90 4.09 -2.87 9.49
CA CYS A 90 5.52 -2.62 9.63
C CYS A 90 5.86 -1.58 10.72
N GLY A 91 4.85 -0.88 11.23
CA GLY A 91 4.99 0.19 12.22
C GLY A 91 5.42 1.54 11.64
N PRO A 92 5.24 2.62 12.45
CA PRO A 92 5.46 4.00 12.01
C PRO A 92 6.91 4.30 11.64
N GLY A 93 7.89 3.72 12.35
CA GLY A 93 9.31 3.94 12.03
C GLY A 93 9.72 3.38 10.66
N ASN A 94 9.12 2.28 10.21
CA ASN A 94 9.35 1.76 8.87
C ASN A 94 8.58 2.56 7.81
N LEU A 95 7.38 3.07 8.13
CA LEU A 95 6.64 3.98 7.27
C LEU A 95 7.45 5.25 6.98
N GLU A 96 8.03 5.86 8.01
CA GLU A 96 8.86 7.06 7.89
C GLU A 96 10.09 6.79 7.01
N LYS A 97 10.81 5.68 7.27
CA LYS A 97 11.95 5.25 6.43
C LYS A 97 11.55 4.97 4.98
N LEU A 98 10.35 4.39 4.76
CA LEU A 98 9.85 4.11 3.42
C LEU A 98 9.60 5.40 2.64
N CYS A 99 9.01 6.42 3.27
CA CYS A 99 8.60 7.66 2.60
C CYS A 99 9.69 8.73 2.53
N LYS A 100 10.74 8.64 3.36
CA LYS A 100 11.77 9.66 3.46
C LYS A 100 12.54 9.82 2.15
N ASP A 101 12.64 11.06 1.67
CA ASP A 101 13.45 11.50 0.52
C ASP A 101 13.17 10.70 -0.77
N ARG A 102 11.94 10.19 -0.96
CA ARG A 102 11.53 9.41 -2.13
C ARG A 102 10.31 10.03 -2.81
N ASP A 103 10.26 9.88 -4.12
CA ASP A 103 9.04 10.15 -4.88
C ASP A 103 8.01 9.00 -4.69
N ALA A 104 6.81 9.20 -5.26
CA ALA A 104 5.74 8.23 -5.08
C ALA A 104 6.04 6.89 -5.76
N TYR A 105 6.72 6.87 -6.92
CA TYR A 105 7.07 5.63 -7.60
C TYR A 105 8.09 4.82 -6.79
N GLU A 106 9.16 5.49 -6.33
CA GLU A 106 10.19 4.88 -5.49
C GLU A 106 9.64 4.29 -4.19
N ILE A 107 8.63 4.96 -3.57
CA ILE A 107 7.94 4.43 -2.38
C ILE A 107 7.26 3.10 -2.71
N GLY A 108 6.50 3.02 -3.81
CA GLY A 108 5.86 1.79 -4.24
C GLY A 108 6.87 0.65 -4.42
N GLU A 109 7.92 0.87 -5.20
CA GLU A 109 8.97 -0.12 -5.46
C GLU A 109 9.69 -0.58 -4.18
N LYS A 110 9.99 0.35 -3.26
CA LYS A 110 10.67 0.02 -2.00
C LYS A 110 9.79 -0.74 -1.02
N MET A 111 8.48 -0.60 -1.13
CA MET A 111 7.51 -1.35 -0.32
C MET A 111 7.72 -2.86 -0.45
N LEU A 112 8.01 -3.35 -1.66
CA LEU A 112 8.26 -4.78 -1.96
C LEU A 112 9.42 -5.41 -1.19
N LEU A 113 10.31 -4.62 -0.61
CA LEU A 113 11.48 -5.12 0.13
C LEU A 113 11.17 -5.54 1.57
N TYR A 114 9.99 -5.20 2.11
CA TYR A 114 9.60 -5.46 3.51
C TYR A 114 8.92 -6.82 3.69
N VAL A 115 9.60 -7.88 3.26
CA VAL A 115 9.06 -9.25 3.19
C VAL A 115 9.71 -10.24 4.16
N LYS A 116 10.62 -9.75 5.03
CA LYS A 116 11.40 -10.60 5.95
C LYS A 116 10.90 -10.45 7.39
N ASP A 117 10.99 -11.56 8.14
CA ASP A 117 10.82 -11.56 9.59
C ASP A 117 12.10 -11.09 10.32
N ALA A 118 12.05 -11.06 11.66
CA ALA A 118 13.18 -10.67 12.49
C ALA A 118 14.43 -11.56 12.34
N SER A 119 14.28 -12.78 11.84
CA SER A 119 15.38 -13.71 11.55
C SER A 119 16.00 -13.50 10.16
N GLY A 120 15.42 -12.60 9.33
CA GLY A 120 15.82 -12.36 7.95
C GLY A 120 15.21 -13.33 6.94
N LYS A 121 14.30 -14.22 7.36
CA LYS A 121 13.62 -15.17 6.49
C LYS A 121 12.46 -14.50 5.76
N THR A 122 12.39 -14.70 4.45
CA THR A 122 11.26 -14.23 3.62
C THR A 122 9.99 -15.03 3.93
N LEU A 123 8.90 -14.34 4.21
CA LEU A 123 7.59 -14.92 4.51
C LEU A 123 6.65 -14.77 3.32
N PRO A 124 6.08 -15.85 2.75
CA PRO A 124 5.17 -15.77 1.59
C PRO A 124 3.96 -14.85 1.82
N GLY A 125 3.39 -14.84 3.04
CA GLY A 125 2.30 -13.94 3.40
C GLY A 125 2.68 -12.46 3.31
N LEU A 126 3.91 -12.10 3.72
CA LEU A 126 4.42 -10.73 3.57
C LEU A 126 4.68 -10.39 2.10
N VAL A 127 5.17 -11.32 1.29
CA VAL A 127 5.34 -11.11 -0.16
C VAL A 127 4.00 -10.77 -0.81
N SER A 128 2.95 -11.55 -0.53
CA SER A 128 1.60 -11.29 -1.07
C SER A 128 1.02 -9.97 -0.58
N ARG A 129 1.21 -9.64 0.70
CA ARG A 129 0.74 -8.38 1.30
C ARG A 129 1.43 -7.18 0.66
N ARG A 130 2.77 -7.20 0.56
CA ARG A 130 3.57 -6.12 -0.07
C ARG A 130 3.22 -5.92 -1.54
N LYS A 131 3.02 -7.02 -2.27
CA LYS A 131 2.58 -6.92 -3.67
C LYS A 131 1.22 -6.24 -3.78
N TRP A 132 0.25 -6.62 -2.96
CA TRP A 132 -1.07 -5.99 -2.96
C TRP A 132 -0.99 -4.51 -2.59
N GLU A 133 -0.21 -4.13 -1.56
CA GLU A 133 -0.01 -2.75 -1.15
C GLU A 133 0.70 -1.92 -2.23
N HIS A 134 1.72 -2.48 -2.87
CA HIS A 134 2.42 -1.90 -4.02
C HIS A 134 1.44 -1.60 -5.16
N ASP A 135 0.68 -2.62 -5.59
CA ASP A 135 -0.25 -2.49 -6.71
C ASP A 135 -1.33 -1.43 -6.41
N LEU A 136 -1.86 -1.41 -5.18
CA LEU A 136 -2.80 -0.38 -4.73
C LEU A 136 -2.15 1.01 -4.71
N PHE A 137 -0.95 1.15 -4.18
CA PHE A 137 -0.24 2.43 -4.10
C PHE A 137 0.02 3.02 -5.49
N LEU A 138 0.53 2.20 -6.42
CA LEU A 138 0.79 2.62 -7.79
C LEU A 138 -0.49 2.91 -8.57
N SER A 139 -1.61 2.27 -8.25
CA SER A 139 -2.89 2.61 -8.87
C SER A 139 -3.34 4.05 -8.57
N GLY A 140 -2.87 4.66 -7.49
CA GLY A 140 -3.02 6.07 -7.18
C GLY A 140 -2.06 6.98 -7.94
N ILE A 141 -1.02 6.46 -8.61
CA ILE A 141 -0.09 7.24 -9.42
C ILE A 141 -0.57 7.29 -10.87
N GLY A 142 -0.29 8.41 -11.54
CA GLY A 142 -0.57 8.57 -12.95
C GLY A 142 -2.02 8.96 -13.26
N GLU A 143 -2.30 9.02 -14.54
CA GLU A 143 -3.59 9.40 -15.10
C GLU A 143 -4.19 8.28 -15.94
N ASP A 144 -5.51 8.17 -15.94
CA ASP A 144 -6.22 7.18 -16.75
C ASP A 144 -6.32 7.67 -18.20
N TYR A 145 -5.90 6.81 -19.11
CA TYR A 145 -6.01 7.02 -20.55
C TYR A 145 -6.79 5.86 -21.19
N ILE A 146 -7.40 6.15 -22.34
CA ILE A 146 -8.07 5.13 -23.17
C ILE A 146 -7.25 5.00 -24.46
N VAL A 147 -6.92 3.77 -24.83
CA VAL A 147 -6.23 3.46 -26.08
C VAL A 147 -7.15 3.74 -27.26
N THR A 148 -6.76 4.67 -28.14
CA THR A 148 -7.55 5.06 -29.32
C THR A 148 -7.13 4.32 -30.60
N ALA A 149 -5.89 3.83 -30.65
CA ALA A 149 -5.40 3.03 -31.78
C ALA A 149 -5.99 1.62 -31.77
N SER A 150 -6.12 1.00 -32.94
CA SER A 150 -6.57 -0.41 -33.05
C SER A 150 -5.65 -1.37 -32.30
N SER A 151 -4.36 -1.04 -32.24
CA SER A 151 -3.36 -1.71 -31.40
C SER A 151 -2.26 -0.70 -31.02
N LEU A 152 -1.90 -0.69 -29.73
CA LEU A 152 -0.81 0.13 -29.19
C LEU A 152 0.29 -0.77 -28.65
N ASN A 153 1.46 -0.77 -29.28
CA ASN A 153 2.58 -1.60 -28.85
C ASN A 153 3.14 -1.14 -27.49
N ILE A 154 3.34 -2.09 -26.60
CA ILE A 154 4.13 -1.92 -25.38
C ILE A 154 5.58 -2.23 -25.73
N ARG A 155 6.51 -1.34 -25.42
CA ARG A 155 7.94 -1.50 -25.70
C ARG A 155 8.74 -1.55 -24.41
N ALA A 156 9.84 -2.30 -24.45
CA ALA A 156 10.75 -2.45 -23.30
C ALA A 156 11.40 -1.12 -22.88
N GLU A 157 11.54 -0.18 -23.82
CA GLU A 157 12.14 1.14 -23.62
C GLU A 157 11.44 2.18 -24.50
N ALA A 158 11.65 3.46 -24.21
CA ALA A 158 11.13 4.55 -25.05
C ALA A 158 11.79 4.54 -26.45
N GLY A 159 10.97 4.52 -27.50
CA GLY A 159 11.39 4.54 -28.90
C GLY A 159 10.63 3.57 -29.79
N THR A 160 10.37 3.95 -31.03
CA THR A 160 9.63 3.11 -31.99
C THR A 160 10.46 1.95 -32.55
N ASP A 161 11.77 2.01 -32.40
CA ASP A 161 12.78 1.01 -32.77
C ASP A 161 13.00 -0.05 -31.67
N LYS A 162 12.45 0.13 -30.48
CA LYS A 162 12.67 -0.75 -29.34
C LYS A 162 11.81 -1.99 -29.39
N GLN A 163 12.28 -3.06 -28.71
CA GLN A 163 11.60 -4.36 -28.67
C GLN A 163 10.16 -4.23 -28.21
N ILE A 164 9.24 -4.82 -28.96
CA ILE A 164 7.83 -4.97 -28.55
C ILE A 164 7.74 -6.12 -27.55
N VAL A 165 7.20 -5.83 -26.36
CA VAL A 165 7.01 -6.80 -25.27
C VAL A 165 5.55 -7.14 -25.04
N GLY A 166 4.61 -6.44 -25.72
CA GLY A 166 3.17 -6.66 -25.64
C GLY A 166 2.39 -5.61 -26.42
N SER A 167 1.07 -5.59 -26.29
CA SER A 167 0.21 -4.58 -26.88
C SER A 167 -1.06 -4.39 -26.06
N TYR A 168 -1.64 -3.20 -26.19
CA TYR A 168 -3.00 -2.87 -25.75
C TYR A 168 -3.93 -2.79 -26.95
N GLY A 169 -5.19 -3.22 -26.79
CA GLY A 169 -6.24 -3.07 -27.79
C GLY A 169 -6.96 -1.74 -27.71
N GLN A 170 -7.71 -1.41 -28.76
CA GLN A 170 -8.55 -0.19 -28.77
C GLN A 170 -9.62 -0.26 -27.68
N GLY A 171 -9.81 0.84 -26.96
CA GLY A 171 -10.76 0.98 -25.87
C GLY A 171 -10.25 0.49 -24.51
N GLU A 172 -9.07 -0.14 -24.45
CA GLU A 172 -8.49 -0.51 -23.17
C GLU A 172 -8.14 0.72 -22.35
N ARG A 173 -8.37 0.63 -21.03
CA ARG A 173 -7.94 1.64 -20.07
C ARG A 173 -6.54 1.32 -19.57
N ILE A 174 -5.66 2.29 -19.66
CA ILE A 174 -4.29 2.19 -19.20
C ILE A 174 -3.99 3.30 -18.20
N LYS A 175 -3.12 3.02 -17.25
CA LYS A 175 -2.61 4.00 -16.31
C LYS A 175 -1.26 4.51 -16.82
N VAL A 176 -1.18 5.79 -17.18
CA VAL A 176 0.07 6.44 -17.53
C VAL A 176 0.72 6.94 -16.25
N LEU A 177 1.80 6.30 -15.83
CA LEU A 177 2.50 6.60 -14.58
C LEU A 177 3.40 7.83 -14.72
N GLU A 178 4.00 8.01 -15.90
CA GLU A 178 4.93 9.09 -16.18
C GLU A 178 4.86 9.49 -17.65
N THR A 179 4.99 10.79 -17.92
CA THR A 179 5.05 11.33 -19.28
C THR A 179 6.37 12.06 -19.50
N TRP A 180 7.03 11.76 -20.61
CA TRP A 180 8.29 12.40 -20.99
C TRP A 180 8.17 13.14 -22.32
N HIS A 181 8.74 14.34 -22.38
CA HIS A 181 8.83 15.13 -23.62
C HIS A 181 10.18 14.90 -24.28
N LYS A 182 10.18 14.61 -25.59
CA LYS A 182 11.39 14.58 -26.40
C LYS A 182 11.79 16.01 -26.75
N THR A 183 13.02 16.37 -26.45
CA THR A 183 13.66 17.64 -26.81
C THR A 183 14.79 17.44 -27.80
N SER A 184 15.39 18.52 -28.31
CA SER A 184 16.60 18.44 -29.16
C SER A 184 17.78 17.81 -28.42
N ASN A 185 17.84 17.89 -27.11
CA ASN A 185 18.98 17.45 -26.28
C ASN A 185 18.70 16.16 -25.48
N GLY A 186 17.53 15.50 -25.71
CA GLY A 186 17.17 14.28 -25.00
C GLY A 186 15.73 14.31 -24.49
N TRP A 187 15.46 13.55 -23.45
CA TRP A 187 14.15 13.42 -22.83
C TRP A 187 14.10 14.17 -21.49
N VAL A 188 12.98 14.84 -21.21
CA VAL A 188 12.71 15.53 -19.96
C VAL A 188 11.36 15.10 -19.42
N SER A 189 11.22 14.93 -18.09
CA SER A 189 9.94 14.59 -17.48
C SER A 189 8.94 15.72 -17.67
N ALA A 190 7.73 15.37 -18.10
CA ALA A 190 6.63 16.33 -18.28
C ALA A 190 6.22 16.99 -16.98
N SER A 191 6.44 16.33 -15.82
CA SER A 191 6.12 16.85 -14.49
C SER A 191 6.88 18.12 -14.12
N TYR A 192 8.00 18.38 -14.79
CA TYR A 192 8.86 19.57 -14.56
C TYR A 192 8.84 20.55 -15.73
N THR A 193 7.84 20.46 -16.61
CA THR A 193 7.69 21.32 -17.77
C THR A 193 6.25 21.85 -17.88
N MET A 194 6.09 23.06 -18.37
CA MET A 194 4.78 23.63 -18.74
C MET A 194 4.88 24.16 -20.18
N ARG A 195 3.75 24.28 -20.86
CA ARG A 195 3.67 25.01 -22.12
C ARG A 195 3.89 26.50 -21.85
N GLY A 196 4.84 27.09 -22.56
CA GLY A 196 5.08 28.54 -22.57
C GLY A 196 4.08 29.27 -23.46
#